data_71fb5f53b3b6cdbf830bf16abf3158a0
#
_entry.id   71fb5f53b3b6cdbf830bf16abf3158a0
#
_cell.length_a   1.000
_cell.length_b   1.000
_cell.length_c   1.000
_cell.angle_alpha   90.00
_cell.angle_beta   90.00
_cell.angle_gamma   90.00
#
_symmetry.space_group_name_H-M   'P 1'
#
loop_
_entity.id
_entity.type
_entity.pdbx_description
1 polymer ?
#
loop_
_entity_poly.entity_id
_entity_poly.type
_entity_poly.pdbx_seq_one_letter_code
_entity_poly.pdbx_strand_id
1 'polypeptide(L)'
;MVRIFRTWVLVLAALVLMGVVDAAFGQARELRVAAAADLTPVMPTLAAAYEHATGVKVVTSFGSSATLAQQLENGDPQDVFLSADFVHPEQLVAAGLTVETTPVAYARGVLVLWARKDSPAQPLGIGSLTKPGVEKIAVANDQHAPYGLAATKTIEALHLTQKLAGKLVVAENIAQTAQFAESGNAQVGFISLTTASSPHFVEVGTYVRLPNVYPPIQQCGVVLKASKNQSMALDFLRWLTSAEIQAKLRTMGLDSIDGLR
;
A
#
# COMPACT_ATOMS: atom_id res chain seq x y z
N MET A 1 -0.61 67.84 -25.93
CA MET A 1 -1.54 66.71 -25.68
C MET A 1 -1.00 65.30 -26.12
N VAL A 2 -0.20 65.21 -27.17
CA VAL A 2 0.31 63.91 -27.72
C VAL A 2 1.39 63.24 -26.83
N ARG A 3 2.15 63.95 -26.02
CA ARG A 3 3.22 63.39 -25.17
C ARG A 3 2.69 62.67 -23.89
N ILE A 4 1.56 63.09 -23.35
CA ILE A 4 0.96 62.51 -22.17
C ILE A 4 0.31 61.13 -22.52
N PHE A 5 -0.27 61.00 -23.72
CA PHE A 5 -0.91 59.77 -24.12
C PHE A 5 0.09 58.59 -24.31
N ARG A 6 1.33 58.89 -24.77
CA ARG A 6 2.38 57.86 -24.98
C ARG A 6 2.92 57.31 -23.65
N THR A 7 2.96 58.09 -22.59
CA THR A 7 3.42 57.65 -21.26
C THR A 7 2.40 56.73 -20.58
N TRP A 8 1.11 56.97 -20.74
CA TRP A 8 0.06 56.12 -20.18
C TRP A 8 -0.05 54.74 -20.90
N VAL A 9 0.20 54.67 -22.20
CA VAL A 9 0.20 53.42 -22.97
C VAL A 9 1.38 52.54 -22.54
N LEU A 10 2.56 53.12 -22.28
CA LEU A 10 3.73 52.34 -21.82
C LEU A 10 3.59 51.85 -20.38
N VAL A 11 2.91 52.61 -19.49
CA VAL A 11 2.63 52.17 -18.11
C VAL A 11 1.58 51.05 -18.10
N LEU A 12 0.55 51.14 -18.94
CA LEU A 12 -0.44 50.05 -19.06
C LEU A 12 0.18 48.76 -19.64
N ALA A 13 1.09 48.89 -20.62
CA ALA A 13 1.78 47.75 -21.18
C ALA A 13 2.73 47.05 -20.19
N ALA A 14 3.40 47.83 -19.31
CA ALA A 14 4.25 47.30 -18.26
C ALA A 14 3.45 46.62 -17.14
N LEU A 15 2.26 47.11 -16.80
CA LEU A 15 1.36 46.51 -15.83
C LEU A 15 0.74 45.17 -16.35
N VAL A 16 0.46 45.07 -17.65
CA VAL A 16 -0.04 43.81 -18.27
C VAL A 16 1.07 42.78 -18.35
N LEU A 17 2.35 43.17 -18.56
CA LEU A 17 3.47 42.21 -18.53
C LEU A 17 3.79 41.72 -17.12
N MET A 18 3.57 42.50 -16.06
CA MET A 18 3.74 42.04 -14.67
C MET A 18 2.63 41.09 -14.21
N GLY A 19 1.43 41.16 -14.78
CA GLY A 19 0.31 40.27 -14.42
C GLY A 19 0.38 38.86 -15.06
N VAL A 20 1.29 38.62 -16.01
CA VAL A 20 1.42 37.33 -16.70
C VAL A 20 2.52 36.45 -16.09
N VAL A 21 3.36 37.00 -15.20
CA VAL A 21 4.47 36.26 -14.57
C VAL A 21 3.99 35.46 -13.34
N ASP A 22 2.85 35.80 -12.72
CA ASP A 22 2.35 35.12 -11.51
C ASP A 22 1.52 33.85 -11.79
N ALA A 23 1.21 33.54 -13.06
CA ALA A 23 0.46 32.33 -13.42
C ALA A 23 1.35 31.09 -13.66
N ALA A 24 2.66 31.22 -13.49
CA ALA A 24 3.62 30.12 -13.64
C ALA A 24 4.09 29.50 -12.30
N PHE A 25 3.38 29.75 -11.19
CA PHE A 25 3.51 28.89 -10.02
C PHE A 25 2.87 27.55 -10.40
N GLY A 26 3.72 26.64 -10.84
CA GLY A 26 3.34 25.34 -11.35
C GLY A 26 2.40 24.67 -10.37
N GLN A 27 1.25 24.25 -10.88
CA GLN A 27 0.36 23.33 -10.20
C GLN A 27 1.24 22.20 -9.63
N ALA A 28 1.25 22.04 -8.30
CA ALA A 28 2.09 21.04 -7.66
C ALA A 28 1.87 19.71 -8.37
N ARG A 29 2.95 19.14 -8.94
CA ARG A 29 2.88 17.88 -9.66
C ARG A 29 2.45 16.81 -8.67
N GLU A 30 1.27 16.25 -8.85
CA GLU A 30 0.67 15.26 -7.95
C GLU A 30 0.50 13.93 -8.69
N LEU A 31 0.86 12.84 -8.01
CA LEU A 31 0.67 11.47 -8.46
C LEU A 31 -0.27 10.77 -7.48
N ARG A 32 -1.37 10.21 -7.98
CA ARG A 32 -2.36 9.49 -7.19
C ARG A 32 -2.10 8.00 -7.26
N VAL A 33 -1.94 7.38 -6.09
CA VAL A 33 -1.59 5.97 -5.96
C VAL A 33 -2.66 5.24 -5.16
N ALA A 34 -3.34 4.29 -5.79
CA ALA A 34 -4.13 3.29 -5.10
C ALA A 34 -3.20 2.18 -4.60
N ALA A 35 -3.08 1.98 -3.30
CA ALA A 35 -2.12 1.05 -2.71
C ALA A 35 -2.79 0.03 -1.79
N ALA A 36 -2.34 -1.22 -1.87
CA ALA A 36 -2.78 -2.26 -0.95
C ALA A 36 -2.49 -1.86 0.51
N ALA A 37 -3.41 -2.21 1.41
CA ALA A 37 -3.46 -1.69 2.77
C ALA A 37 -2.24 -2.05 3.64
N ASP A 38 -1.47 -3.06 3.27
CA ASP A 38 -0.20 -3.40 3.95
C ASP A 38 0.89 -2.33 3.73
N LEU A 39 0.74 -1.47 2.71
CA LEU A 39 1.62 -0.34 2.43
C LEU A 39 1.31 0.91 3.28
N THR A 40 0.24 0.90 4.08
CA THR A 40 -0.15 2.04 4.92
C THR A 40 1.02 2.59 5.76
N PRO A 41 1.82 1.78 6.47
CA PRO A 41 2.97 2.29 7.24
C PRO A 41 4.20 2.63 6.38
N VAL A 42 4.24 2.19 5.12
CA VAL A 42 5.41 2.31 4.22
C VAL A 42 5.31 3.55 3.33
N MET A 43 4.11 3.78 2.76
CA MET A 43 3.89 4.84 1.77
C MET A 43 4.25 6.25 2.24
N PRO A 44 4.02 6.68 3.48
CA PRO A 44 4.43 8.04 3.90
C PRO A 44 5.93 8.29 3.73
N THR A 45 6.76 7.29 4.05
CA THR A 45 8.22 7.40 3.90
C THR A 45 8.65 7.37 2.42
N LEU A 46 8.00 6.52 1.61
CA LEU A 46 8.27 6.45 0.17
C LEU A 46 7.81 7.72 -0.55
N ALA A 47 6.62 8.24 -0.21
CA ALA A 47 6.08 9.46 -0.77
C ALA A 47 7.00 10.65 -0.50
N ALA A 48 7.45 10.83 0.75
CA ALA A 48 8.39 11.89 1.11
C ALA A 48 9.74 11.75 0.38
N ALA A 49 10.25 10.53 0.22
CA ALA A 49 11.50 10.28 -0.50
C ALA A 49 11.37 10.58 -1.99
N TYR A 50 10.24 10.20 -2.62
CA TYR A 50 9.97 10.49 -4.03
C TYR A 50 9.76 11.98 -4.27
N GLU A 51 9.00 12.65 -3.41
CA GLU A 51 8.79 14.09 -3.48
C GLU A 51 10.10 14.87 -3.34
N HIS A 52 10.95 14.48 -2.38
CA HIS A 52 12.27 15.07 -2.22
C HIS A 52 13.17 14.91 -3.46
N ALA A 53 13.11 13.73 -4.11
CA ALA A 53 13.94 13.43 -5.27
C ALA A 53 13.44 14.08 -6.57
N THR A 54 12.11 14.33 -6.70
CA THR A 54 11.50 14.67 -8.00
C THR A 54 10.66 15.94 -7.99
N GLY A 55 10.30 16.47 -6.80
CA GLY A 55 9.33 17.54 -6.63
C GLY A 55 7.88 17.09 -6.92
N VAL A 56 7.62 15.79 -7.00
CA VAL A 56 6.28 15.22 -7.25
C VAL A 56 5.68 14.74 -5.94
N LYS A 57 4.55 15.33 -5.54
CA LYS A 57 3.80 14.90 -4.38
C LYS A 57 3.06 13.58 -4.69
N VAL A 58 3.18 12.60 -3.82
CA VAL A 58 2.43 11.34 -3.92
C VAL A 58 1.27 11.36 -2.93
N VAL A 59 0.05 11.18 -3.44
CA VAL A 59 -1.18 11.07 -2.64
C VAL A 59 -1.67 9.63 -2.74
N THR A 60 -1.86 8.96 -1.60
CA THR A 60 -2.17 7.54 -1.56
C THR A 60 -3.55 7.29 -0.96
N SER A 61 -4.35 6.46 -1.64
CA SER A 61 -5.55 5.81 -1.09
C SER A 61 -5.27 4.34 -0.80
N PHE A 62 -5.84 3.80 0.28
CA PHE A 62 -5.57 2.44 0.73
C PHE A 62 -6.83 1.59 0.77
N GLY A 63 -6.69 0.31 0.39
CA GLY A 63 -7.79 -0.66 0.43
C GLY A 63 -7.28 -2.10 0.25
N SER A 64 -8.19 -3.08 0.21
CA SER A 64 -7.85 -4.42 -0.24
C SER A 64 -7.56 -4.40 -1.75
N SER A 65 -6.71 -5.33 -2.24
CA SER A 65 -6.35 -5.37 -3.66
C SER A 65 -7.58 -5.52 -4.56
N ALA A 66 -8.54 -6.37 -4.18
CA ALA A 66 -9.76 -6.57 -4.94
C ALA A 66 -10.66 -5.32 -4.95
N THR A 67 -10.85 -4.69 -3.80
CA THR A 67 -11.69 -3.47 -3.69
C THR A 67 -11.12 -2.33 -4.52
N LEU A 68 -9.80 -2.12 -4.47
CA LEU A 68 -9.12 -1.11 -5.27
C LEU A 68 -9.25 -1.42 -6.78
N ALA A 69 -9.00 -2.66 -7.19
CA ALA A 69 -9.16 -3.05 -8.59
C ALA A 69 -10.58 -2.80 -9.11
N GLN A 70 -11.60 -3.15 -8.33
CA GLN A 70 -13.00 -2.87 -8.68
C GLN A 70 -13.28 -1.37 -8.80
N GLN A 71 -12.72 -0.52 -7.92
CA GLN A 71 -12.83 0.93 -8.01
C GLN A 71 -12.20 1.46 -9.30
N LEU A 72 -11.02 0.94 -9.66
CA LEU A 72 -10.31 1.32 -10.88
C LEU A 72 -11.05 0.89 -12.15
N GLU A 73 -11.65 -0.31 -12.17
CA GLU A 73 -12.55 -0.76 -13.25
C GLU A 73 -13.76 0.15 -13.40
N ASN A 74 -14.25 0.72 -12.30
CA ASN A 74 -15.35 1.68 -12.29
C ASN A 74 -14.91 3.14 -12.54
N GLY A 75 -13.64 3.37 -12.87
CA GLY A 75 -13.12 4.68 -13.29
C GLY A 75 -12.62 5.58 -12.16
N ASP A 76 -12.24 5.03 -10.99
CA ASP A 76 -11.59 5.81 -9.95
C ASP A 76 -10.29 6.45 -10.51
N PRO A 77 -10.12 7.78 -10.41
CA PRO A 77 -9.08 8.52 -11.09
C PRO A 77 -7.72 8.42 -10.38
N GLN A 78 -7.13 7.24 -10.39
CA GLN A 78 -5.76 7.00 -9.92
C GLN A 78 -4.77 6.97 -11.08
N ASP A 79 -3.49 7.21 -10.79
CA ASP A 79 -2.41 7.14 -11.77
C ASP A 79 -1.70 5.78 -11.72
N VAL A 80 -1.50 5.25 -10.50
CA VAL A 80 -0.80 3.98 -10.23
C VAL A 80 -1.64 3.10 -9.33
N PHE A 81 -1.63 1.81 -9.59
CA PHE A 81 -2.13 0.79 -8.67
C PHE A 81 -0.98 -0.08 -8.16
N LEU A 82 -0.81 -0.15 -6.85
CA LEU A 82 0.11 -1.04 -6.15
C LEU A 82 -0.68 -2.13 -5.43
N SER A 83 -0.67 -3.33 -5.97
CA SER A 83 -1.39 -4.50 -5.45
C SER A 83 -0.48 -5.37 -4.59
N ALA A 84 -1.09 -6.10 -3.64
CA ALA A 84 -0.43 -7.16 -2.88
C ALA A 84 -0.49 -8.54 -3.58
N ASP A 85 -0.94 -8.60 -4.83
CA ASP A 85 -0.92 -9.79 -5.69
C ASP A 85 -0.77 -9.42 -7.16
N PHE A 86 -0.66 -10.43 -8.02
CA PHE A 86 -0.65 -10.29 -9.47
C PHE A 86 -2.05 -10.40 -10.09
N VAL A 87 -2.98 -11.10 -9.44
CA VAL A 87 -4.30 -11.44 -9.99
C VAL A 87 -5.07 -10.19 -10.39
N HIS A 88 -5.18 -9.22 -9.50
CA HIS A 88 -5.98 -8.01 -9.74
C HIS A 88 -5.34 -7.07 -10.78
N PRO A 89 -4.01 -6.78 -10.75
CA PRO A 89 -3.38 -6.03 -11.84
C PRO A 89 -3.46 -6.74 -13.20
N GLU A 90 -3.34 -8.08 -13.26
CA GLU A 90 -3.50 -8.85 -14.51
C GLU A 90 -4.92 -8.74 -15.06
N GLN A 91 -5.96 -8.68 -14.21
CA GLN A 91 -7.34 -8.40 -14.63
C GLN A 91 -7.46 -7.03 -15.29
N LEU A 92 -6.86 -5.98 -14.70
CA LEU A 92 -6.84 -4.64 -15.29
C LEU A 92 -6.06 -4.61 -16.63
N VAL A 93 -4.96 -5.36 -16.74
CA VAL A 93 -4.22 -5.53 -18.00
C VAL A 93 -5.11 -6.19 -19.06
N ALA A 94 -5.77 -7.30 -18.70
CA ALA A 94 -6.66 -8.02 -19.61
C ALA A 94 -7.86 -7.15 -20.07
N ALA A 95 -8.34 -6.27 -19.19
CA ALA A 95 -9.39 -5.30 -19.50
C ALA A 95 -8.88 -4.11 -20.34
N GLY A 96 -7.57 -4.02 -20.63
CA GLY A 96 -6.97 -2.92 -21.39
C GLY A 96 -6.93 -1.59 -20.67
N LEU A 97 -6.99 -1.60 -19.33
CA LEU A 97 -7.05 -0.42 -18.47
C LEU A 97 -5.66 0.08 -18.02
N THR A 98 -4.58 -0.62 -18.40
CA THR A 98 -3.21 -0.30 -18.00
C THR A 98 -2.34 0.11 -19.20
N VAL A 99 -1.25 0.81 -18.92
CA VAL A 99 -0.23 1.15 -19.91
C VAL A 99 0.65 -0.07 -20.21
N GLU A 100 1.05 -0.78 -19.16
CA GLU A 100 1.84 -2.00 -19.27
C GLU A 100 0.98 -3.18 -19.74
N THR A 101 1.62 -4.10 -20.43
CA THR A 101 1.05 -5.40 -20.84
C THR A 101 1.30 -6.51 -19.81
N THR A 102 2.10 -6.21 -18.79
CA THR A 102 2.44 -7.12 -17.69
C THR A 102 2.68 -6.28 -16.43
N PRO A 103 2.11 -6.66 -15.28
CA PRO A 103 2.38 -5.95 -14.03
C PRO A 103 3.85 -5.99 -13.64
N VAL A 104 4.33 -4.92 -13.02
CA VAL A 104 5.73 -4.76 -12.60
C VAL A 104 5.86 -5.21 -11.14
N ALA A 105 6.54 -6.33 -10.89
CA ALA A 105 6.85 -6.79 -9.54
C ALA A 105 7.71 -5.75 -8.80
N TYR A 106 7.35 -5.42 -7.54
CA TYR A 106 8.15 -4.48 -6.74
C TYR A 106 8.54 -5.01 -5.35
N ALA A 107 7.81 -5.99 -4.78
CA ALA A 107 8.12 -6.54 -3.46
C ALA A 107 7.47 -7.91 -3.25
N ARG A 108 7.83 -8.53 -2.12
CA ARG A 108 7.10 -9.68 -1.56
C ARG A 108 6.67 -9.36 -0.14
N GLY A 109 5.36 -9.48 0.12
CA GLY A 109 4.77 -9.31 1.43
C GLY A 109 5.08 -10.47 2.37
N VAL A 110 5.12 -10.19 3.67
CA VAL A 110 5.36 -11.18 4.72
C VAL A 110 4.22 -11.15 5.72
N LEU A 111 3.57 -12.30 5.92
CA LEU A 111 2.53 -12.49 6.93
C LEU A 111 3.16 -12.91 8.26
N VAL A 112 2.70 -12.31 9.36
CA VAL A 112 3.15 -12.61 10.72
C VAL A 112 1.97 -12.74 11.67
N LEU A 113 2.16 -13.43 12.79
CA LEU A 113 1.28 -13.27 13.96
C LEU A 113 1.75 -12.07 14.76
N TRP A 114 0.79 -11.29 15.24
CA TRP A 114 1.04 -10.18 16.15
C TRP A 114 0.03 -10.18 17.28
N ALA A 115 0.48 -9.83 18.47
CA ALA A 115 -0.37 -9.62 19.63
C ALA A 115 0.19 -8.52 20.53
N ARG A 116 -0.69 -7.84 21.26
CA ARG A 116 -0.31 -6.89 22.31
C ARG A 116 0.56 -7.58 23.37
N LYS A 117 1.43 -6.81 24.03
CA LYS A 117 2.27 -7.32 25.11
C LYS A 117 1.46 -7.84 26.32
N ASP A 118 0.27 -7.26 26.55
CA ASP A 118 -0.67 -7.64 27.59
C ASP A 118 -1.72 -8.69 27.14
N SER A 119 -1.62 -9.21 25.93
CA SER A 119 -2.54 -10.23 25.40
C SER A 119 -2.36 -11.57 26.12
N PRO A 120 -3.45 -12.33 26.38
CA PRO A 120 -3.37 -13.71 26.88
C PRO A 120 -2.67 -14.67 25.90
N ALA A 121 -2.42 -14.23 24.66
CA ALA A 121 -1.66 -14.98 23.67
C ALA A 121 -0.16 -15.07 24.01
N GLN A 122 0.35 -14.24 24.93
CA GLN A 122 1.78 -14.25 25.26
C GLN A 122 2.21 -15.50 26.07
N PRO A 123 3.43 -16.02 25.92
CA PRO A 123 4.36 -15.69 24.83
C PRO A 123 3.80 -16.13 23.48
N LEU A 124 3.95 -15.24 22.46
CA LEU A 124 3.33 -15.40 21.15
C LEU A 124 4.00 -16.52 20.34
N GLY A 125 3.19 -17.30 19.67
CA GLY A 125 3.60 -18.38 18.75
C GLY A 125 2.39 -19.04 18.11
N ILE A 126 2.59 -20.01 17.22
CA ILE A 126 1.49 -20.74 16.57
C ILE A 126 0.58 -21.41 17.61
N GLY A 127 1.15 -21.99 18.66
CA GLY A 127 0.40 -22.59 19.76
C GLY A 127 -0.48 -21.63 20.53
N SER A 128 -0.19 -20.33 20.46
CA SER A 128 -1.00 -19.29 21.13
C SER A 128 -2.42 -19.21 20.59
N LEU A 129 -2.63 -19.56 19.32
CA LEU A 129 -3.94 -19.50 18.66
C LEU A 129 -4.98 -20.41 19.33
N THR A 130 -4.53 -21.42 20.06
CA THR A 130 -5.40 -22.39 20.76
C THR A 130 -5.37 -22.25 22.29
N LYS A 131 -4.65 -21.26 22.82
CA LYS A 131 -4.60 -21.02 24.29
C LYS A 131 -5.96 -20.67 24.87
N PRO A 132 -6.24 -21.03 26.12
CA PRO A 132 -7.33 -20.42 26.87
C PRO A 132 -7.19 -18.90 26.91
N GLY A 133 -8.30 -18.16 26.79
CA GLY A 133 -8.30 -16.69 26.75
C GLY A 133 -8.03 -16.09 25.36
N VAL A 134 -7.62 -16.88 24.36
CA VAL A 134 -7.59 -16.46 22.95
C VAL A 134 -8.90 -16.88 22.29
N GLU A 135 -9.88 -15.99 22.32
CA GLU A 135 -11.23 -16.23 21.83
C GLU A 135 -11.45 -15.64 20.43
N LYS A 136 -10.73 -14.55 20.10
CA LYS A 136 -10.83 -13.85 18.82
C LYS A 136 -9.47 -13.68 18.17
N ILE A 137 -9.41 -14.05 16.90
CA ILE A 137 -8.23 -13.98 16.05
C ILE A 137 -8.60 -13.17 14.82
N ALA A 138 -7.96 -12.02 14.60
CA ALA A 138 -8.22 -11.18 13.45
C ALA A 138 -7.52 -11.72 12.21
N VAL A 139 -8.26 -11.80 11.10
CA VAL A 139 -7.78 -12.14 9.76
C VAL A 139 -8.40 -11.18 8.75
N ALA A 140 -7.71 -10.89 7.66
CA ALA A 140 -8.33 -10.17 6.55
C ALA A 140 -9.26 -11.09 5.75
N ASN A 141 -10.20 -10.51 5.02
CA ASN A 141 -11.09 -11.25 4.13
C ASN A 141 -10.27 -11.91 3.00
N ASP A 142 -10.34 -13.23 2.90
CA ASP A 142 -9.57 -14.03 1.94
C ASP A 142 -10.07 -13.93 0.48
N GLN A 143 -11.28 -13.40 0.28
CA GLN A 143 -11.82 -13.13 -1.04
C GLN A 143 -11.34 -11.79 -1.62
N HIS A 144 -10.93 -10.85 -0.77
CA HIS A 144 -10.59 -9.49 -1.18
C HIS A 144 -9.12 -9.13 -0.94
N ALA A 145 -8.47 -9.77 0.01
CA ALA A 145 -7.13 -9.41 0.46
C ALA A 145 -6.14 -10.59 0.33
N PRO A 146 -5.03 -10.42 -0.40
CA PRO A 146 -4.00 -11.46 -0.55
C PRO A 146 -3.44 -11.96 0.79
N TYR A 147 -3.30 -11.08 1.76
CA TYR A 147 -2.90 -11.46 3.12
C TYR A 147 -3.97 -12.30 3.85
N GLY A 148 -5.26 -12.08 3.55
CA GLY A 148 -6.35 -12.90 4.04
C GLY A 148 -6.26 -14.32 3.48
N LEU A 149 -6.06 -14.45 2.17
CA LEU A 149 -5.81 -15.75 1.52
C LEU A 149 -4.60 -16.45 2.13
N ALA A 150 -3.49 -15.73 2.35
CA ALA A 150 -2.29 -16.28 2.99
C ALA A 150 -2.57 -16.76 4.42
N ALA A 151 -3.38 -16.02 5.20
CA ALA A 151 -3.79 -16.44 6.55
C ALA A 151 -4.65 -17.71 6.51
N THR A 152 -5.66 -17.78 5.64
CA THR A 152 -6.50 -18.97 5.44
C THR A 152 -5.65 -20.17 5.06
N LYS A 153 -4.73 -20.04 4.08
CA LYS A 153 -3.81 -21.10 3.67
C LYS A 153 -2.86 -21.53 4.78
N THR A 154 -2.40 -20.61 5.61
CA THR A 154 -1.59 -20.92 6.79
C THR A 154 -2.38 -21.76 7.79
N ILE A 155 -3.62 -21.37 8.10
CA ILE A 155 -4.50 -22.07 9.04
C ILE A 155 -4.80 -23.50 8.54
N GLU A 156 -5.06 -23.64 7.24
CA GLU A 156 -5.28 -24.95 6.59
C GLU A 156 -4.03 -25.84 6.67
N ALA A 157 -2.87 -25.33 6.25
CA ALA A 157 -1.62 -26.08 6.23
C ALA A 157 -1.13 -26.52 7.62
N LEU A 158 -1.47 -25.74 8.66
CA LEU A 158 -1.17 -26.08 10.05
C LEU A 158 -2.25 -26.96 10.70
N HIS A 159 -3.26 -27.40 9.96
CA HIS A 159 -4.39 -28.20 10.46
C HIS A 159 -5.14 -27.55 11.63
N LEU A 160 -5.29 -26.22 11.59
CA LEU A 160 -5.93 -25.45 12.66
C LEU A 160 -7.39 -25.07 12.35
N THR A 161 -7.89 -25.33 11.15
CA THR A 161 -9.22 -24.89 10.68
C THR A 161 -10.34 -25.22 11.68
N GLN A 162 -10.42 -26.48 12.15
CA GLN A 162 -11.45 -26.86 13.10
C GLN A 162 -11.23 -26.28 14.50
N LYS A 163 -9.97 -26.15 14.94
CA LYS A 163 -9.62 -25.60 16.27
C LYS A 163 -9.89 -24.11 16.37
N LEU A 164 -9.83 -23.40 15.26
CA LEU A 164 -10.07 -21.96 15.17
C LEU A 164 -11.48 -21.62 14.67
N ALA A 165 -12.31 -22.63 14.38
CA ALA A 165 -13.70 -22.42 13.98
C ALA A 165 -14.43 -21.57 15.04
N GLY A 166 -15.09 -20.49 14.63
CA GLY A 166 -15.79 -19.55 15.52
C GLY A 166 -14.92 -18.53 16.23
N LYS A 167 -13.58 -18.62 16.12
CA LYS A 167 -12.67 -17.61 16.69
C LYS A 167 -12.23 -16.53 15.68
N LEU A 168 -12.39 -16.77 14.38
CA LEU A 168 -11.92 -15.84 13.36
C LEU A 168 -12.83 -14.61 13.26
N VAL A 169 -12.23 -13.43 13.39
CA VAL A 169 -12.87 -12.13 13.14
C VAL A 169 -12.31 -11.62 11.81
N VAL A 170 -13.18 -11.59 10.81
CA VAL A 170 -12.80 -11.20 9.44
C VAL A 170 -12.89 -9.69 9.29
N ALA A 171 -11.77 -9.07 8.93
CA ALA A 171 -11.65 -7.65 8.59
C ALA A 171 -11.66 -7.46 7.07
N GLU A 172 -12.04 -6.29 6.61
CA GLU A 172 -12.09 -5.96 5.17
C GLU A 172 -10.71 -6.05 4.51
N ASN A 173 -9.65 -5.62 5.20
CA ASN A 173 -8.29 -5.63 4.71
C ASN A 173 -7.28 -5.83 5.84
N ILE A 174 -5.98 -5.93 5.47
CA ILE A 174 -4.91 -6.23 6.42
C ILE A 174 -4.63 -5.10 7.43
N ALA A 175 -4.90 -3.84 7.08
CA ALA A 175 -4.75 -2.73 8.02
C ALA A 175 -5.85 -2.76 9.09
N GLN A 176 -7.09 -3.04 8.73
CA GLN A 176 -8.19 -3.21 9.69
C GLN A 176 -7.96 -4.44 10.58
N THR A 177 -7.37 -5.52 10.02
CA THR A 177 -6.96 -6.69 10.82
C THR A 177 -5.99 -6.28 11.92
N ALA A 178 -5.00 -5.44 11.59
CA ALA A 178 -4.05 -4.94 12.57
C ALA A 178 -4.73 -4.06 13.63
N GLN A 179 -5.68 -3.22 13.26
CA GLN A 179 -6.47 -2.41 14.19
C GLN A 179 -7.30 -3.26 15.17
N PHE A 180 -7.88 -4.38 14.73
CA PHE A 180 -8.61 -5.28 15.62
C PHE A 180 -7.70 -5.93 16.67
N ALA A 181 -6.49 -6.30 16.27
CA ALA A 181 -5.52 -6.86 17.21
C ALA A 181 -4.96 -5.79 18.17
N GLU A 182 -4.66 -4.59 17.66
CA GLU A 182 -4.13 -3.47 18.44
C GLU A 182 -5.12 -2.96 19.48
N SER A 183 -6.39 -2.81 19.11
CA SER A 183 -7.45 -2.35 20.02
C SER A 183 -7.84 -3.38 21.09
N GLY A 184 -7.34 -4.64 20.99
CA GLY A 184 -7.76 -5.75 21.85
C GLY A 184 -9.10 -6.37 21.47
N ASN A 185 -9.76 -5.93 20.39
CA ASN A 185 -10.95 -6.57 19.84
C ASN A 185 -10.67 -8.01 19.36
N ALA A 186 -9.40 -8.32 19.07
CA ALA A 186 -8.89 -9.67 18.88
C ALA A 186 -7.60 -9.83 19.69
N GLN A 187 -7.38 -11.00 20.29
CA GLN A 187 -6.20 -11.28 21.11
C GLN A 187 -4.94 -11.51 20.26
N VAL A 188 -5.12 -11.92 19.01
CA VAL A 188 -4.05 -12.15 18.01
C VAL A 188 -4.54 -11.67 16.65
N GLY A 189 -3.64 -11.15 15.83
CA GLY A 189 -3.90 -10.83 14.41
C GLY A 189 -2.89 -11.50 13.49
N PHE A 190 -3.37 -12.00 12.36
CA PHE A 190 -2.54 -12.30 11.20
C PHE A 190 -2.35 -11.00 10.42
N ILE A 191 -1.21 -10.34 10.59
CA ILE A 191 -0.98 -9.00 10.00
C ILE A 191 0.26 -8.98 9.11
N SER A 192 0.45 -7.89 8.37
CA SER A 192 1.66 -7.70 7.55
C SER A 192 2.88 -7.38 8.43
N LEU A 193 4.05 -7.84 8.01
CA LEU A 193 5.30 -7.47 8.69
C LEU A 193 5.56 -5.96 8.58
N THR A 194 5.12 -5.30 7.53
CA THR A 194 5.20 -3.84 7.39
C THR A 194 4.54 -3.12 8.55
N THR A 195 3.34 -3.57 8.94
CA THR A 195 2.63 -3.02 10.11
C THR A 195 3.27 -3.49 11.41
N ALA A 196 3.55 -4.80 11.54
CA ALA A 196 4.10 -5.37 12.78
C ALA A 196 5.46 -4.80 13.18
N SER A 197 6.29 -4.39 12.19
CA SER A 197 7.61 -3.79 12.41
C SER A 197 7.59 -2.27 12.52
N SER A 198 6.44 -1.62 12.34
CA SER A 198 6.33 -0.17 12.53
C SER A 198 6.58 0.23 13.99
N PRO A 199 7.12 1.44 14.25
CA PRO A 199 7.52 1.86 15.58
C PRO A 199 6.41 1.66 16.63
N HIS A 200 5.20 2.09 16.32
CA HIS A 200 4.05 1.95 17.24
C HIS A 200 3.72 0.50 17.55
N PHE A 201 3.66 -0.39 16.54
CA PHE A 201 3.33 -1.80 16.74
C PHE A 201 4.40 -2.58 17.51
N VAL A 202 5.67 -2.21 17.36
CA VAL A 202 6.78 -2.75 18.16
C VAL A 202 6.72 -2.27 19.63
N GLU A 203 6.30 -1.03 19.84
CA GLU A 203 6.14 -0.48 21.17
C GLU A 203 5.04 -1.20 21.96
N VAL A 204 3.87 -1.44 21.37
CA VAL A 204 2.69 -1.96 22.08
C VAL A 204 2.52 -3.47 21.99
N GLY A 205 3.23 -4.16 21.09
CA GLY A 205 3.04 -5.58 20.83
C GLY A 205 4.33 -6.32 20.49
N THR A 206 4.15 -7.60 20.15
CA THR A 206 5.21 -8.49 19.67
C THR A 206 4.70 -9.24 18.44
N TYR A 207 5.62 -9.66 17.56
CA TYR A 207 5.26 -10.49 16.43
C TYR A 207 6.18 -11.70 16.31
N VAL A 208 5.68 -12.73 15.64
CA VAL A 208 6.46 -13.89 15.20
C VAL A 208 6.22 -14.17 13.74
N ARG A 209 7.29 -14.48 13.00
CA ARG A 209 7.19 -14.93 11.62
C ARG A 209 6.52 -16.29 11.56
N LEU A 210 5.69 -16.47 10.54
CA LEU A 210 5.06 -17.76 10.25
C LEU A 210 6.01 -18.62 9.40
N PRO A 211 5.90 -19.96 9.46
CA PRO A 211 6.58 -20.83 8.51
C PRO A 211 6.08 -20.55 7.07
N ASN A 212 6.92 -20.85 6.08
CA ASN A 212 6.58 -20.68 4.65
C ASN A 212 5.60 -21.78 4.18
N VAL A 213 4.37 -21.73 4.67
CA VAL A 213 3.29 -22.69 4.36
C VAL A 213 2.13 -22.07 3.58
N TYR A 214 2.25 -20.81 3.23
CA TYR A 214 1.29 -20.06 2.41
C TYR A 214 1.91 -19.64 1.07
N PRO A 215 1.09 -19.43 0.03
CA PRO A 215 1.57 -18.93 -1.26
C PRO A 215 2.30 -17.59 -1.10
N PRO A 216 3.40 -17.36 -1.83
CA PRO A 216 4.11 -16.07 -1.78
C PRO A 216 3.16 -14.90 -2.06
N ILE A 217 3.20 -13.88 -1.22
CA ILE A 217 2.45 -12.63 -1.41
C ILE A 217 3.28 -11.74 -2.34
N GLN A 218 3.18 -12.00 -3.64
CA GLN A 218 3.94 -11.27 -4.65
C GLN A 218 3.24 -9.95 -4.98
N GLN A 219 3.89 -8.83 -4.70
CA GLN A 219 3.34 -7.51 -4.92
C GLN A 219 3.79 -6.94 -6.27
N CYS A 220 2.86 -6.34 -6.99
CA CYS A 220 3.16 -5.70 -8.27
C CYS A 220 2.36 -4.41 -8.46
N GLY A 221 2.80 -3.58 -9.42
CA GLY A 221 2.13 -2.34 -9.77
C GLY A 221 1.88 -2.20 -11.26
N VAL A 222 0.90 -1.37 -11.60
CA VAL A 222 0.57 -0.97 -12.97
C VAL A 222 0.23 0.53 -13.01
N VAL A 223 0.46 1.14 -14.17
CA VAL A 223 0.02 2.50 -14.48
C VAL A 223 -1.32 2.45 -15.19
N LEU A 224 -2.28 3.27 -14.74
CA LEU A 224 -3.61 3.34 -15.33
C LEU A 224 -3.56 4.08 -16.69
N LYS A 225 -4.19 3.49 -17.71
CA LYS A 225 -4.25 4.08 -19.06
C LYS A 225 -5.00 5.40 -19.10
N ALA A 226 -5.99 5.58 -18.21
CA ALA A 226 -6.76 6.81 -18.06
C ALA A 226 -5.97 7.95 -17.38
N SER A 227 -4.81 7.65 -16.78
CA SER A 227 -3.95 8.65 -16.15
C SER A 227 -3.51 9.71 -17.14
N LYS A 228 -3.59 10.98 -16.72
CA LYS A 228 -2.99 12.11 -17.45
C LYS A 228 -1.50 12.28 -17.15
N ASN A 229 -0.99 11.51 -16.17
CA ASN A 229 0.36 11.58 -15.61
C ASN A 229 1.19 10.32 -15.96
N GLN A 230 0.88 9.61 -17.06
CA GLN A 230 1.46 8.30 -17.37
C GLN A 230 2.99 8.26 -17.32
N SER A 231 3.68 9.27 -17.88
CA SER A 231 5.16 9.32 -17.82
C SER A 231 5.66 9.38 -16.38
N MET A 232 5.05 10.22 -15.54
CA MET A 232 5.41 10.37 -14.13
C MET A 232 5.09 9.12 -13.32
N ALA A 233 3.99 8.43 -13.64
CA ALA A 233 3.58 7.17 -13.04
C ALA A 233 4.55 6.03 -13.39
N LEU A 234 5.01 5.95 -14.65
CA LEU A 234 6.05 5.01 -15.09
C LEU A 234 7.40 5.29 -14.41
N ASP A 235 7.76 6.58 -14.24
CA ASP A 235 8.96 6.97 -13.50
C ASP A 235 8.89 6.54 -12.03
N PHE A 236 7.72 6.67 -11.41
CA PHE A 236 7.49 6.21 -10.04
C PHE A 236 7.65 4.69 -9.90
N LEU A 237 7.11 3.87 -10.80
CA LEU A 237 7.30 2.42 -10.77
C LEU A 237 8.77 2.03 -10.99
N ARG A 238 9.47 2.70 -11.91
CA ARG A 238 10.93 2.48 -12.11
C ARG A 238 11.73 2.85 -10.87
N TRP A 239 11.39 3.97 -10.23
CA TRP A 239 12.03 4.39 -8.98
C TRP A 239 11.78 3.38 -7.86
N LEU A 240 10.54 2.88 -7.72
CA LEU A 240 10.16 1.90 -6.70
C LEU A 240 10.96 0.59 -6.86
N THR A 241 11.31 0.21 -8.08
CA THR A 241 12.10 -1.00 -8.39
C THR A 241 13.60 -0.76 -8.42
N SER A 242 14.09 0.47 -8.16
CA SER A 242 15.52 0.76 -8.09
C SER A 242 16.20 0.06 -6.91
N ALA A 243 17.49 -0.26 -7.05
CA ALA A 243 18.23 -0.99 -6.01
C ALA A 243 18.24 -0.27 -4.65
N GLU A 244 18.26 1.06 -4.65
CA GLU A 244 18.20 1.87 -3.44
C GLU A 244 16.86 1.68 -2.72
N ILE A 245 15.75 1.79 -3.45
CA ILE A 245 14.42 1.67 -2.86
C ILE A 245 14.12 0.23 -2.48
N GLN A 246 14.58 -0.75 -3.23
CA GLN A 246 14.51 -2.15 -2.86
C GLN A 246 15.25 -2.44 -1.54
N ALA A 247 16.42 -1.85 -1.32
CA ALA A 247 17.11 -1.93 -0.04
C ALA A 247 16.30 -1.30 1.10
N LYS A 248 15.65 -0.17 0.85
CA LYS A 248 14.79 0.53 1.81
C LYS A 248 13.53 -0.27 2.14
N LEU A 249 12.85 -0.86 1.15
CA LEU A 249 11.67 -1.70 1.35
C LEU A 249 11.95 -2.89 2.29
N ARG A 250 13.14 -3.51 2.18
CA ARG A 250 13.56 -4.59 3.08
C ARG A 250 13.61 -4.16 4.55
N THR A 251 14.03 -2.92 4.82
CA THR A 251 14.04 -2.40 6.20
C THR A 251 12.64 -2.07 6.73
N MET A 252 11.66 -2.00 5.85
CA MET A 252 10.26 -1.68 6.17
C MET A 252 9.35 -2.93 6.24
N GLY A 253 9.91 -4.13 6.23
CA GLY A 253 9.15 -5.37 6.39
C GLY A 253 8.62 -5.97 5.07
N LEU A 254 9.19 -5.60 3.94
CA LEU A 254 8.96 -6.23 2.65
C LEU A 254 10.20 -7.03 2.22
N ASP A 255 10.01 -8.21 1.67
CA ASP A 255 11.11 -8.97 1.11
C ASP A 255 11.39 -8.52 -0.35
N SER A 256 12.62 -8.76 -0.80
CA SER A 256 13.07 -8.42 -2.17
C SER A 256 12.34 -9.23 -3.24
N ILE A 257 12.29 -8.65 -4.44
CA ILE A 257 11.85 -9.33 -5.67
C ILE A 257 12.86 -10.32 -6.23
N ASP A 258 14.06 -10.42 -5.65
CA ASP A 258 15.08 -11.36 -6.09
C ASP A 258 14.56 -12.80 -5.98
N GLY A 259 14.48 -13.50 -7.13
CA GLY A 259 13.91 -14.85 -7.24
C GLY A 259 12.45 -14.90 -7.72
N LEU A 260 11.84 -13.78 -8.07
CA LEU A 260 10.49 -13.70 -8.68
C LEU A 260 10.51 -13.72 -10.22
N ARG A 261 11.60 -14.23 -10.84
CA ARG A 261 11.71 -14.41 -12.30
C ARG A 261 11.34 -15.83 -12.71
#